data_468656b1c37d5d491fe3fc8f46246cbb
#
_entry.id   468656b1c37d5d491fe3fc8f46246cbb
#
_cell.length_a   1.000
_cell.length_b   1.000
_cell.length_c   1.000
_cell.angle_alpha   90.00
_cell.angle_beta   90.00
_cell.angle_gamma   90.00
#
_symmetry.space_group_name_H-M   'P 1'
#
loop_
_entity.id
_entity.type
_entity.pdbx_description
1 polymer ?
#
loop_
_entity_poly.entity_id
_entity_poly.type
_entity_poly.pdbx_seq_one_letter_code
_entity_poly.pdbx_strand_id
1 'polypeptide(L)'
;MKFRTIDQKPNGDEFAKARELIEIRGTGGLSLQDRRVMNVLYANSGTKICDDTSHVIGIAELRGAHKGGERVKDSILRLMKTVVEVPTKDSKGAPATKLVQILSDTTVSDDDNNPAGQVVYSFSRGMREIIKDSTLWGRVRSAVVFAFTSKYALALYELITARINLKHVWQEEFSVEDFRALLGVPEGKLERIPNLLQRVIQPAALEVNGLADFGVQIEPIRKGGQQRGLVTGFRVAWWRKDIPDLQAAHHELKRVKTGRLARLRGKVDSVGPFDQNDPSSAKNAQIMATAEAMRLGGAFEADIEEFIEGQARSI
;
A
#
# COMPACT_ATOMS: atom_id res chain seq x y z
N MET A 1 28.47 10.36 -12.98
CA MET A 1 27.01 10.60 -12.91
C MET A 1 26.45 9.67 -11.82
N LYS A 2 25.85 10.17 -10.75
CA LYS A 2 25.16 9.30 -9.78
C LYS A 2 23.79 8.97 -10.38
N PHE A 3 23.56 7.73 -10.73
CA PHE A 3 22.24 7.26 -11.16
C PHE A 3 21.26 7.41 -9.97
N ARG A 4 20.20 8.19 -10.18
CA ARG A 4 19.10 8.27 -9.21
C ARG A 4 18.20 7.03 -9.37
N THR A 5 17.56 6.60 -8.29
CA THR A 5 16.66 5.42 -8.34
C THR A 5 15.54 5.59 -9.37
N ILE A 6 15.10 6.83 -9.61
CA ILE A 6 14.08 7.16 -10.62
C ILE A 6 14.55 6.90 -12.06
N ASP A 7 15.86 6.93 -12.31
CA ASP A 7 16.44 6.69 -13.65
C ASP A 7 16.55 5.18 -13.95
N GLN A 8 16.29 4.32 -12.96
CA GLN A 8 16.32 2.87 -13.13
C GLN A 8 15.00 2.39 -13.73
N LYS A 9 15.09 1.50 -14.74
CA LYS A 9 13.89 0.84 -15.27
C LYS A 9 13.15 0.12 -14.16
N PRO A 10 11.81 0.29 -14.07
CA PRO A 10 11.00 -0.50 -13.14
C PRO A 10 11.15 -2.00 -13.46
N ASN A 11 11.19 -2.82 -12.42
CA ASN A 11 11.10 -4.27 -12.57
C ASN A 11 9.61 -4.65 -12.55
N GLY A 12 9.05 -4.99 -13.71
CA GLY A 12 7.65 -5.40 -13.80
C GLY A 12 6.67 -4.24 -13.54
N ASP A 13 5.82 -4.39 -12.51
CA ASP A 13 4.75 -3.46 -12.11
C ASP A 13 5.18 -2.44 -11.03
N GLU A 14 6.49 -2.27 -10.82
CA GLU A 14 7.03 -1.36 -9.80
C GLU A 14 7.25 0.05 -10.34
N PHE A 15 7.05 1.04 -9.49
CA PHE A 15 7.46 2.42 -9.74
C PHE A 15 8.19 3.01 -8.53
N ALA A 16 9.08 3.96 -8.81
CA ALA A 16 9.83 4.65 -7.76
C ALA A 16 9.00 5.81 -7.19
N LYS A 17 8.90 5.89 -5.87
CA LYS A 17 8.24 6.99 -5.15
C LYS A 17 9.20 7.61 -4.16
N ALA A 18 9.38 8.92 -4.23
CA ALA A 18 10.28 9.66 -3.35
C ALA A 18 9.83 9.50 -1.88
N ARG A 19 10.80 9.38 -0.97
CA ARG A 19 10.52 9.25 0.47
C ARG A 19 9.67 10.41 0.99
N GLU A 20 9.97 11.61 0.57
CA GLU A 20 9.25 12.82 0.97
C GLU A 20 7.77 12.76 0.56
N LEU A 21 7.44 12.08 -0.55
CA LEU A 21 6.06 11.85 -0.98
C LEU A 21 5.38 10.68 -0.26
N ILE A 22 6.15 9.77 0.29
CA ILE A 22 5.67 8.68 1.13
C ILE A 22 5.34 9.23 2.53
N GLU A 23 6.20 10.11 3.06
CA GLU A 23 6.09 10.68 4.40
C GLU A 23 5.29 11.99 4.46
N ILE A 24 4.55 12.32 3.40
CA ILE A 24 3.68 13.50 3.40
C ILE A 24 2.62 13.43 4.50
N ARG A 25 2.34 14.57 5.11
CA ARG A 25 1.28 14.77 6.09
C ARG A 25 0.11 15.52 5.45
N GLY A 26 -0.98 15.72 6.17
CA GLY A 26 -2.16 16.40 5.64
C GLY A 26 -3.07 15.56 4.74
N THR A 27 -2.74 14.28 4.55
CA THR A 27 -3.49 13.37 3.66
C THR A 27 -4.69 12.68 4.34
N GLY A 28 -5.05 13.08 5.55
CA GLY A 28 -6.13 12.44 6.33
C GLY A 28 -7.49 12.45 5.64
N GLY A 29 -7.75 13.47 4.83
CA GLY A 29 -9.00 13.60 4.05
C GLY A 29 -9.05 12.73 2.80
N LEU A 30 -7.93 12.16 2.32
CA LEU A 30 -7.90 11.31 1.15
C LEU A 30 -8.46 9.92 1.45
N SER A 31 -9.28 9.43 0.52
CA SER A 31 -9.77 8.05 0.51
C SER A 31 -8.69 7.07 0.02
N LEU A 32 -8.95 5.76 0.12
CA LEU A 32 -8.10 4.75 -0.49
C LEU A 32 -8.02 4.92 -2.01
N GLN A 33 -9.14 5.28 -2.64
CA GLN A 33 -9.19 5.50 -4.09
C GLN A 33 -8.34 6.70 -4.50
N ASP A 34 -8.41 7.81 -3.76
CA ASP A 34 -7.58 8.99 -4.06
C ASP A 34 -6.08 8.65 -3.99
N ARG A 35 -5.66 7.87 -2.99
CA ARG A 35 -4.28 7.42 -2.86
C ARG A 35 -3.87 6.49 -4.01
N ARG A 36 -4.77 5.64 -4.50
CA ARG A 36 -4.52 4.81 -5.68
C ARG A 36 -4.38 5.65 -6.94
N VAL A 37 -5.31 6.58 -7.17
CA VAL A 37 -5.23 7.53 -8.29
C VAL A 37 -3.90 8.28 -8.25
N MET A 38 -3.52 8.82 -7.10
CA MET A 38 -2.23 9.49 -6.91
C MET A 38 -1.05 8.58 -7.31
N ASN A 39 -1.04 7.32 -6.89
CA ASN A 39 0.02 6.38 -7.23
C ASN A 39 0.05 6.03 -8.72
N VAL A 40 -1.11 5.91 -9.37
CA VAL A 40 -1.18 5.68 -10.82
C VAL A 40 -0.64 6.89 -11.59
N LEU A 41 -0.97 8.11 -11.15
CA LEU A 41 -0.43 9.34 -11.76
C LEU A 41 1.10 9.41 -11.64
N TYR A 42 1.66 9.03 -10.48
CA TYR A 42 3.12 8.94 -10.30
C TYR A 42 3.74 7.89 -11.22
N ALA A 43 3.16 6.70 -11.28
CA ALA A 43 3.65 5.63 -12.14
C ALA A 43 3.62 6.03 -13.62
N ASN A 44 2.53 6.65 -14.08
CA ASN A 44 2.37 7.11 -15.46
C ASN A 44 3.37 8.21 -15.84
N SER A 45 3.69 9.14 -14.96
CA SER A 45 4.67 10.19 -15.23
C SER A 45 6.10 9.67 -15.33
N GLY A 46 6.41 8.57 -14.67
CA GLY A 46 7.71 7.89 -14.72
C GLY A 46 8.88 8.85 -14.44
N THR A 47 9.92 8.78 -15.28
CA THR A 47 11.12 9.63 -15.15
C THR A 47 10.85 11.11 -15.41
N LYS A 48 9.75 11.45 -16.09
CA LYS A 48 9.38 12.83 -16.43
C LYS A 48 8.64 13.57 -15.32
N ILE A 49 8.42 12.94 -14.18
CA ILE A 49 7.69 13.52 -13.04
C ILE A 49 8.27 14.85 -12.54
N CYS A 50 9.57 15.06 -12.72
CA CYS A 50 10.27 16.30 -12.34
C CYS A 50 10.20 17.40 -13.40
N ASP A 51 9.76 17.07 -14.63
CA ASP A 51 9.74 17.99 -15.75
C ASP A 51 8.55 18.95 -15.65
N ASP A 52 8.70 20.14 -16.23
CA ASP A 52 7.62 21.12 -16.35
C ASP A 52 6.74 20.81 -17.57
N THR A 53 6.11 19.64 -17.52
CA THR A 53 5.27 19.13 -18.60
C THR A 53 3.96 18.59 -18.06
N SER A 54 2.95 18.57 -18.92
CA SER A 54 1.71 17.83 -18.64
C SER A 54 1.86 16.38 -19.04
N HIS A 55 1.22 15.51 -18.29
CA HIS A 55 1.12 14.07 -18.54
C HIS A 55 -0.30 13.72 -18.95
N VAL A 56 -0.46 12.67 -19.74
CA VAL A 56 -1.76 12.20 -20.20
C VAL A 56 -1.96 10.75 -19.77
N ILE A 57 -3.15 10.42 -19.29
CA ILE A 57 -3.54 9.07 -18.92
C ILE A 57 -5.01 8.82 -19.23
N GLY A 58 -5.36 7.60 -19.61
CA GLY A 58 -6.74 7.19 -19.83
C GLY A 58 -7.55 7.14 -18.52
N ILE A 59 -8.82 7.58 -18.55
CA ILE A 59 -9.71 7.45 -17.39
C ILE A 59 -9.86 5.98 -16.98
N ALA A 60 -9.89 5.07 -17.94
CA ALA A 60 -9.99 3.64 -17.70
C ALA A 60 -8.83 3.11 -16.83
N GLU A 61 -7.61 3.61 -17.03
CA GLU A 61 -6.43 3.25 -16.24
C GLU A 61 -6.53 3.74 -14.78
N LEU A 62 -7.06 4.96 -14.58
CA LEU A 62 -7.30 5.52 -13.25
C LEU A 62 -8.43 4.81 -12.50
N ARG A 63 -9.43 4.32 -13.20
CA ARG A 63 -10.49 3.48 -12.61
C ARG A 63 -9.94 2.14 -12.15
N GLY A 64 -8.99 1.55 -12.89
CA GLY A 64 -8.45 0.23 -12.60
C GLY A 64 -9.56 -0.80 -12.40
N ALA A 65 -9.39 -1.71 -11.45
CA ALA A 65 -10.41 -2.69 -11.06
C ALA A 65 -11.51 -2.13 -10.14
N HIS A 66 -11.62 -0.80 -10.00
CA HIS A 66 -12.59 -0.18 -9.08
C HIS A 66 -13.98 -0.19 -9.69
N LYS A 67 -14.87 -0.98 -9.10
CA LYS A 67 -16.29 -1.08 -9.47
C LYS A 67 -17.21 -0.09 -8.73
N GLY A 68 -16.64 0.87 -7.98
CA GLY A 68 -17.40 1.88 -7.23
C GLY A 68 -17.97 2.97 -8.13
N GLY A 69 -19.09 3.57 -7.74
CA GLY A 69 -19.72 4.68 -8.45
C GLY A 69 -19.02 6.04 -8.30
N GLU A 70 -17.84 6.08 -7.68
CA GLU A 70 -17.06 7.30 -7.51
C GLU A 70 -16.40 7.71 -8.82
N ARG A 71 -16.58 8.98 -9.20
CA ARG A 71 -16.00 9.49 -10.45
C ARG A 71 -14.51 9.78 -10.28
N VAL A 72 -13.73 9.51 -11.33
CA VAL A 72 -12.30 9.89 -11.37
C VAL A 72 -12.14 11.38 -11.13
N LYS A 73 -13.01 12.21 -11.70
CA LYS A 73 -13.04 13.67 -11.50
C LYS A 73 -13.10 14.08 -10.02
N ASP A 74 -13.88 13.36 -9.20
CA ASP A 74 -13.99 13.66 -7.77
C ASP A 74 -12.69 13.37 -7.01
N SER A 75 -12.01 12.27 -7.34
CA SER A 75 -10.68 11.96 -6.80
C SER A 75 -9.65 13.00 -7.21
N ILE A 76 -9.63 13.41 -8.47
CA ILE A 76 -8.73 14.46 -8.98
C ILE A 76 -8.98 15.78 -8.23
N LEU A 77 -10.24 16.18 -8.07
CA LEU A 77 -10.58 17.41 -7.33
C LEU A 77 -10.12 17.37 -5.87
N ARG A 78 -10.23 16.20 -5.20
CA ARG A 78 -9.71 16.07 -3.83
C ARG A 78 -8.18 16.16 -3.80
N LEU A 79 -7.49 15.55 -4.74
CA LEU A 79 -6.02 15.65 -4.85
C LEU A 79 -5.58 17.10 -5.09
N MET A 80 -6.25 17.82 -5.97
CA MET A 80 -5.97 19.25 -6.22
C MET A 80 -6.23 20.14 -5.02
N LYS A 81 -7.24 19.84 -4.21
CA LYS A 81 -7.59 20.61 -2.99
C LYS A 81 -6.74 20.22 -1.78
N THR A 82 -6.01 19.12 -1.84
CA THR A 82 -5.19 18.65 -0.73
C THR A 82 -3.87 19.39 -0.71
N VAL A 83 -3.63 20.12 0.37
CA VAL A 83 -2.32 20.64 0.72
C VAL A 83 -1.62 19.62 1.59
N VAL A 84 -0.44 19.20 1.16
CA VAL A 84 0.42 18.27 1.91
C VAL A 84 1.54 19.03 2.59
N GLU A 85 1.97 18.49 3.72
CA GLU A 85 3.05 19.02 4.54
C GLU A 85 4.28 18.13 4.38
N VAL A 86 5.40 18.75 3.99
CA VAL A 86 6.67 18.06 3.82
C VAL A 86 7.71 18.69 4.74
N PRO A 87 8.29 17.95 5.68
CA PRO A 87 9.39 18.43 6.51
C PRO A 87 10.56 18.88 5.65
N THR A 88 11.08 20.07 5.93
CA THR A 88 12.20 20.68 5.18
C THR A 88 13.05 21.55 6.11
N LYS A 89 13.98 22.31 5.55
CA LYS A 89 14.74 23.35 6.23
C LYS A 89 14.51 24.69 5.56
N ASP A 90 14.48 25.75 6.33
CA ASP A 90 14.42 27.12 5.82
C ASP A 90 15.79 27.55 5.23
N SER A 91 15.85 28.78 4.72
CA SER A 91 17.08 29.36 4.14
C SER A 91 18.23 29.51 5.14
N LYS A 92 17.96 29.40 6.43
CA LYS A 92 18.95 29.45 7.52
C LYS A 92 19.31 28.07 8.05
N GLY A 93 18.73 26.99 7.49
CA GLY A 93 18.96 25.61 7.91
C GLY A 93 18.12 25.16 9.10
N ALA A 94 17.19 25.99 9.61
CA ALA A 94 16.31 25.62 10.70
C ALA A 94 15.17 24.69 10.20
N PRO A 95 14.63 23.81 11.08
CA PRO A 95 13.48 22.96 10.73
C PRO A 95 12.30 23.81 10.23
N ALA A 96 11.71 23.43 9.12
CA ALA A 96 10.59 24.09 8.50
C ALA A 96 9.64 23.08 7.87
N THR A 97 8.43 23.50 7.51
CA THR A 97 7.44 22.69 6.80
C THR A 97 7.10 23.36 5.47
N LYS A 98 7.26 22.64 4.38
CA LYS A 98 6.84 23.10 3.05
C LYS A 98 5.39 22.67 2.82
N LEU A 99 4.51 23.63 2.55
CA LEU A 99 3.09 23.38 2.21
C LEU A 99 2.96 23.34 0.69
N VAL A 100 2.44 22.24 0.15
CA VAL A 100 2.42 22.01 -1.30
C VAL A 100 1.12 21.35 -1.74
N GLN A 101 0.55 21.79 -2.85
CA GLN A 101 -0.51 21.06 -3.53
C GLN A 101 0.07 19.89 -4.30
N ILE A 102 -0.68 18.80 -4.43
CA ILE A 102 -0.22 17.60 -5.15
C ILE A 102 -0.22 17.86 -6.66
N LEU A 103 -1.36 18.27 -7.19
CA LEU A 103 -1.57 18.53 -8.62
C LEU A 103 -1.71 20.02 -8.87
N SER A 104 -1.25 20.45 -10.03
CA SER A 104 -1.51 21.77 -10.63
C SER A 104 -2.73 21.69 -11.54
N ASP A 105 -2.70 22.41 -12.67
CA ASP A 105 -3.81 22.41 -13.62
C ASP A 105 -4.09 21.01 -14.16
N THR A 106 -5.37 20.67 -14.23
CA THR A 106 -5.79 19.34 -14.65
C THR A 106 -7.06 19.44 -15.48
N THR A 107 -7.05 18.84 -16.66
CA THR A 107 -8.23 18.69 -17.53
C THR A 107 -8.71 17.26 -17.45
N VAL A 108 -9.99 17.06 -17.17
CA VAL A 108 -10.62 15.75 -17.04
C VAL A 108 -11.77 15.67 -18.02
N SER A 109 -11.83 14.62 -18.84
CA SER A 109 -13.01 14.36 -19.68
C SER A 109 -14.26 14.24 -18.81
N ASP A 110 -15.38 14.85 -19.24
CA ASP A 110 -16.61 14.91 -18.44
C ASP A 110 -17.35 13.56 -18.34
N ASP A 111 -17.18 12.68 -19.31
CA ASP A 111 -17.79 11.35 -19.33
C ASP A 111 -16.76 10.28 -18.91
N ASP A 112 -16.88 9.84 -17.68
CA ASP A 112 -16.07 8.75 -17.13
C ASP A 112 -16.28 7.39 -17.82
N ASN A 113 -17.35 7.21 -18.56
CA ASN A 113 -17.64 5.96 -19.27
C ASN A 113 -17.11 5.99 -20.71
N ASN A 114 -16.63 7.14 -21.17
CA ASN A 114 -16.01 7.24 -22.49
C ASN A 114 -14.68 6.45 -22.49
N PRO A 115 -14.56 5.38 -23.30
CA PRO A 115 -13.31 4.61 -23.38
C PRO A 115 -12.10 5.45 -23.84
N ALA A 116 -12.34 6.51 -24.61
CA ALA A 116 -11.33 7.46 -25.06
C ALA A 116 -11.13 8.65 -24.11
N GLY A 117 -11.83 8.67 -22.97
CA GLY A 117 -11.72 9.73 -21.96
C GLY A 117 -10.32 9.78 -21.37
N GLN A 118 -9.81 10.99 -21.18
CA GLN A 118 -8.45 11.24 -20.71
C GLN A 118 -8.42 12.23 -19.56
N VAL A 119 -7.35 12.12 -18.77
CA VAL A 119 -6.94 13.12 -17.79
C VAL A 119 -5.58 13.66 -18.23
N VAL A 120 -5.53 14.97 -18.46
CA VAL A 120 -4.29 15.72 -18.68
C VAL A 120 -3.95 16.42 -17.38
N TYR A 121 -2.80 16.15 -16.79
CA TYR A 121 -2.44 16.63 -15.46
C TYR A 121 -0.97 17.04 -15.38
N SER A 122 -0.64 17.91 -14.43
CA SER A 122 0.72 18.23 -14.05
C SER A 122 0.87 18.23 -12.53
N PHE A 123 2.05 17.85 -12.05
CA PHE A 123 2.39 18.01 -10.64
C PHE A 123 2.72 19.48 -10.36
N SER A 124 2.33 19.96 -9.17
CA SER A 124 2.68 21.31 -8.78
C SER A 124 4.20 21.54 -8.81
N ARG A 125 4.60 22.79 -9.05
CA ARG A 125 6.04 23.15 -9.02
C ARG A 125 6.71 22.70 -7.72
N GLY A 126 6.09 22.96 -6.58
CA GLY A 126 6.64 22.58 -5.28
C GLY A 126 6.81 21.07 -5.13
N MET A 127 5.89 20.28 -5.69
CA MET A 127 5.97 18.81 -5.69
C MET A 127 7.14 18.33 -6.56
N ARG A 128 7.30 18.88 -7.76
CA ARG A 128 8.42 18.54 -8.68
C ARG A 128 9.79 18.86 -8.05
N GLU A 129 9.91 20.02 -7.38
CA GLU A 129 11.13 20.39 -6.65
C GLU A 129 11.46 19.38 -5.56
N ILE A 130 10.49 18.98 -4.73
CA ILE A 130 10.67 17.96 -3.68
C ILE A 130 11.14 16.64 -4.28
N ILE A 131 10.52 16.18 -5.35
CA ILE A 131 10.88 14.92 -6.01
C ILE A 131 12.30 14.99 -6.60
N LYS A 132 12.65 16.11 -7.22
CA LYS A 132 13.97 16.33 -7.84
C LYS A 132 15.10 16.28 -6.81
N ASP A 133 14.87 16.77 -5.62
CA ASP A 133 15.86 16.85 -4.54
C ASP A 133 15.93 15.58 -3.70
N SER A 134 14.99 14.63 -3.90
CA SER A 134 14.93 13.39 -3.13
C SER A 134 16.13 12.49 -3.39
N THR A 135 16.67 11.96 -2.30
CA THR A 135 17.80 11.02 -2.30
C THR A 135 17.42 9.60 -1.92
N LEU A 136 16.22 9.41 -1.35
CA LEU A 136 15.69 8.13 -0.91
C LEU A 136 14.37 7.83 -1.61
N TRP A 137 14.25 6.60 -2.11
CA TRP A 137 13.12 6.18 -2.92
C TRP A 137 12.61 4.80 -2.47
N GLY A 138 11.29 4.69 -2.35
CA GLY A 138 10.60 3.41 -2.18
C GLY A 138 10.25 2.82 -3.55
N ARG A 139 10.36 1.49 -3.70
CA ARG A 139 9.83 0.76 -4.86
C ARG A 139 8.45 0.25 -4.53
N VAL A 140 7.45 0.84 -5.16
CA VAL A 140 6.03 0.56 -4.91
C VAL A 140 5.51 -0.33 -6.02
N ARG A 141 4.92 -1.48 -5.68
CA ARG A 141 4.30 -2.40 -6.64
C ARG A 141 2.83 -2.08 -6.84
N SER A 142 2.43 -1.82 -8.08
CA SER A 142 1.05 -1.47 -8.43
C SER A 142 0.06 -2.56 -8.03
N ALA A 143 0.39 -3.84 -8.28
CA ALA A 143 -0.46 -4.97 -7.89
C ALA A 143 -0.77 -4.98 -6.38
N VAL A 144 0.23 -4.69 -5.53
CA VAL A 144 0.07 -4.61 -4.07
C VAL A 144 -0.77 -3.40 -3.67
N VAL A 145 -0.53 -2.23 -4.27
CA VAL A 145 -1.32 -1.00 -4.05
C VAL A 145 -2.81 -1.24 -4.29
N PHE A 146 -3.13 -1.89 -5.42
CA PHE A 146 -4.51 -2.19 -5.76
C PHE A 146 -5.12 -3.31 -4.91
N ALA A 147 -4.32 -4.17 -4.29
CA ALA A 147 -4.79 -5.26 -3.46
C ALA A 147 -5.30 -4.81 -2.10
N PHE A 148 -4.74 -3.77 -1.48
CA PHE A 148 -5.17 -3.30 -0.16
C PHE A 148 -6.65 -2.93 -0.10
N THR A 149 -7.26 -3.10 1.06
CA THR A 149 -8.64 -2.68 1.34
C THR A 149 -8.71 -1.45 2.24
N SER A 150 -7.58 -1.08 2.85
CA SER A 150 -7.44 0.05 3.77
C SER A 150 -6.44 1.09 3.27
N LYS A 151 -6.81 2.38 3.36
CA LYS A 151 -5.87 3.48 3.10
C LYS A 151 -4.68 3.50 4.06
N TYR A 152 -4.88 2.98 5.26
CA TYR A 152 -3.85 2.90 6.29
C TYR A 152 -2.83 1.79 5.98
N ALA A 153 -3.31 0.66 5.44
CA ALA A 153 -2.44 -0.41 4.97
C ALA A 153 -1.58 0.06 3.79
N LEU A 154 -2.16 0.79 2.85
CA LEU A 154 -1.41 1.39 1.74
C LEU A 154 -0.34 2.37 2.25
N ALA A 155 -0.69 3.27 3.19
CA ALA A 155 0.28 4.21 3.76
C ALA A 155 1.42 3.50 4.51
N LEU A 156 1.09 2.48 5.31
CA LEU A 156 2.09 1.67 6.02
C LEU A 156 3.00 0.91 5.04
N TYR A 157 2.43 0.32 3.99
CA TYR A 157 3.20 -0.34 2.95
C TYR A 157 4.21 0.61 2.29
N GLU A 158 3.77 1.79 1.87
CA GLU A 158 4.64 2.81 1.28
C GLU A 158 5.72 3.25 2.26
N LEU A 159 5.38 3.45 3.54
CA LEU A 159 6.34 3.81 4.59
C LEU A 159 7.48 2.80 4.70
N ILE A 160 7.16 1.51 4.63
CA ILE A 160 8.18 0.46 4.71
C ILE A 160 8.94 0.29 3.39
N THR A 161 8.32 0.50 2.22
CA THR A 161 9.06 0.44 0.94
C THR A 161 10.21 1.43 0.87
N ALA A 162 10.09 2.60 1.51
CA ALA A 162 11.16 3.58 1.61
C ALA A 162 12.30 3.16 2.57
N ARG A 163 12.07 2.15 3.40
CA ARG A 163 12.97 1.73 4.48
C ARG A 163 13.59 0.35 4.30
N ILE A 164 12.90 -0.56 3.63
CA ILE A 164 13.29 -1.97 3.52
C ILE A 164 14.69 -2.20 2.92
N ASN A 165 15.20 -1.22 2.20
CA ASN A 165 16.53 -1.25 1.59
C ASN A 165 17.59 -0.45 2.36
N LEU A 166 17.23 0.15 3.52
CA LEU A 166 18.20 0.83 4.36
C LEU A 166 19.15 -0.21 4.98
N LYS A 167 20.46 0.06 4.85
CA LYS A 167 21.49 -0.78 5.47
C LYS A 167 21.53 -0.53 6.96
N HIS A 168 21.57 -1.60 7.75
CA HIS A 168 21.74 -1.53 9.21
C HIS A 168 20.60 -0.85 9.98
N VAL A 169 19.43 -0.66 9.35
CA VAL A 169 18.22 -0.12 9.98
C VAL A 169 17.08 -1.10 9.78
N TRP A 170 16.60 -1.69 10.87
CA TRP A 170 15.54 -2.71 10.87
C TRP A 170 14.31 -2.26 11.64
N GLN A 171 14.40 -1.13 12.34
CA GLN A 171 13.30 -0.55 13.10
C GLN A 171 13.48 0.97 13.24
N GLU A 172 12.37 1.64 13.48
CA GLU A 172 12.31 3.09 13.75
C GLU A 172 11.22 3.38 14.78
N GLU A 173 11.40 4.42 15.56
CA GLU A 173 10.42 4.86 16.55
C GLU A 173 9.77 6.17 16.09
N PHE A 174 8.45 6.22 16.22
CA PHE A 174 7.64 7.38 15.86
C PHE A 174 6.85 7.85 17.08
N SER A 175 6.67 9.16 17.25
CA SER A 175 5.67 9.67 18.18
C SER A 175 4.27 9.21 17.77
N VAL A 176 3.31 9.26 18.69
CA VAL A 176 1.90 8.93 18.36
C VAL A 176 1.39 9.86 17.27
N GLU A 177 1.70 11.15 17.36
CA GLU A 177 1.27 12.19 16.44
C GLU A 177 1.86 11.95 15.04
N ASP A 178 3.17 11.72 14.95
CA ASP A 178 3.85 11.49 13.68
C ASP A 178 3.31 10.23 13.00
N PHE A 179 3.16 9.13 13.75
CA PHE A 179 2.68 7.88 13.17
C PHE A 179 1.25 7.99 12.66
N ARG A 180 0.38 8.72 13.39
CA ARG A 180 -0.99 9.03 12.94
C ARG A 180 -0.97 9.83 11.64
N ALA A 181 -0.14 10.87 11.57
CA ALA A 181 -0.02 11.73 10.40
C ALA A 181 0.48 10.96 9.17
N LEU A 182 1.52 10.12 9.32
CA LEU A 182 2.09 9.27 8.28
C LEU A 182 1.08 8.25 7.74
N LEU A 183 0.27 7.64 8.61
CA LEU A 183 -0.81 6.75 8.19
C LEU A 183 -2.00 7.50 7.57
N GLY A 184 -2.07 8.81 7.70
CA GLY A 184 -3.17 9.63 7.23
C GLY A 184 -4.45 9.43 8.04
N VAL A 185 -4.33 9.31 9.36
CA VAL A 185 -5.46 9.34 10.28
C VAL A 185 -5.95 10.78 10.36
N PRO A 186 -7.25 11.06 10.11
CA PRO A 186 -7.76 12.42 10.18
C PRO A 186 -7.58 13.02 11.59
N GLU A 187 -7.33 14.30 11.65
CA GLU A 187 -7.27 15.03 12.91
C GLU A 187 -8.58 14.90 13.69
N GLY A 188 -8.50 14.79 15.00
CA GLY A 188 -9.67 14.59 15.89
C GLY A 188 -10.33 13.21 15.78
N LYS A 189 -9.84 12.28 14.95
CA LYS A 189 -10.39 10.93 14.84
C LYS A 189 -9.50 9.89 15.52
N LEU A 190 -10.14 8.90 16.19
CA LEU A 190 -9.44 7.76 16.82
C LEU A 190 -8.35 8.21 17.83
N GLU A 191 -8.61 9.23 18.64
CA GLU A 191 -7.67 9.80 19.62
C GLU A 191 -7.26 8.79 20.69
N ARG A 192 -8.18 7.88 21.07
CA ARG A 192 -7.88 6.83 22.05
C ARG A 192 -6.95 5.77 21.43
N ILE A 193 -5.80 5.55 22.05
CA ILE A 193 -4.79 4.57 21.58
C ILE A 193 -5.37 3.16 21.33
N PRO A 194 -6.22 2.58 22.20
CA PRO A 194 -6.82 1.28 21.93
C PRO A 194 -7.63 1.25 20.62
N ASN A 195 -8.38 2.33 20.33
CA ASN A 195 -9.14 2.45 19.08
C ASN A 195 -8.21 2.58 17.87
N LEU A 196 -7.13 3.35 17.99
CA LEU A 196 -6.11 3.49 16.93
C LEU A 196 -5.45 2.14 16.63
N LEU A 197 -5.03 1.40 17.66
CA LEU A 197 -4.46 0.07 17.51
C LEU A 197 -5.43 -0.89 16.83
N GLN A 198 -6.65 -1.00 17.34
CA GLN A 198 -7.62 -1.99 16.88
C GLN A 198 -8.17 -1.70 15.48
N ARG A 199 -8.42 -0.42 15.15
CA ARG A 199 -9.12 -0.03 13.91
C ARG A 199 -8.19 0.41 12.78
N VAL A 200 -6.95 0.77 13.08
CA VAL A 200 -5.99 1.26 12.10
C VAL A 200 -4.74 0.39 12.06
N ILE A 201 -3.96 0.34 13.14
CA ILE A 201 -2.61 -0.21 13.13
C ILE A 201 -2.63 -1.72 12.90
N GLN A 202 -3.39 -2.47 13.70
CA GLN A 202 -3.45 -3.93 13.59
C GLN A 202 -4.01 -4.42 12.23
N PRO A 203 -5.14 -3.87 11.72
CA PRO A 203 -5.61 -4.25 10.39
C PRO A 203 -4.64 -3.86 9.27
N ALA A 204 -3.96 -2.69 9.38
CA ALA A 204 -2.99 -2.27 8.39
C ALA A 204 -1.76 -3.19 8.37
N ALA A 205 -1.20 -3.52 9.54
CA ALA A 205 -0.09 -4.45 9.65
C ALA A 205 -0.46 -5.85 9.12
N LEU A 206 -1.68 -6.32 9.40
CA LEU A 206 -2.18 -7.60 8.91
C LEU A 206 -2.25 -7.65 7.37
N GLU A 207 -2.78 -6.60 6.72
CA GLU A 207 -2.80 -6.53 5.25
C GLU A 207 -1.39 -6.43 4.66
N VAL A 208 -0.50 -5.63 5.24
CA VAL A 208 0.89 -5.53 4.78
C VAL A 208 1.58 -6.88 4.90
N ASN A 209 1.47 -7.54 6.05
CA ASN A 209 2.05 -8.86 6.26
C ASN A 209 1.48 -9.92 5.33
N GLY A 210 0.21 -9.80 4.94
CA GLY A 210 -0.43 -10.75 4.03
C GLY A 210 -0.15 -10.51 2.54
N LEU A 211 0.30 -9.32 2.12
CA LEU A 211 0.34 -8.93 0.71
C LEU A 211 1.70 -8.43 0.21
N ALA A 212 2.55 -7.87 1.10
CA ALA A 212 3.84 -7.32 0.72
C ALA A 212 4.95 -8.38 0.74
N ASP A 213 6.07 -8.08 0.09
CA ASP A 213 7.28 -8.93 0.06
C ASP A 213 8.10 -8.83 1.36
N PHE A 214 7.64 -8.06 2.32
CA PHE A 214 8.24 -7.86 3.63
C PHE A 214 7.21 -8.00 4.74
N GLY A 215 7.70 -8.26 5.95
CA GLY A 215 6.91 -8.24 7.17
C GLY A 215 7.09 -6.94 7.94
N VAL A 216 6.12 -6.61 8.78
CA VAL A 216 6.14 -5.48 9.69
C VAL A 216 5.56 -5.86 11.04
N GLN A 217 6.20 -5.39 12.11
CA GLN A 217 5.71 -5.49 13.49
C GLN A 217 5.65 -4.10 14.10
N ILE A 218 4.57 -3.81 14.82
CA ILE A 218 4.34 -2.49 15.41
C ILE A 218 3.99 -2.69 16.89
N GLU A 219 4.82 -2.10 17.74
CA GLU A 219 4.68 -2.19 19.19
C GLU A 219 4.52 -0.81 19.81
N PRO A 220 3.58 -0.62 20.77
CA PRO A 220 3.45 0.64 21.47
C PRO A 220 4.62 0.84 22.45
N ILE A 221 5.26 2.00 22.37
CA ILE A 221 6.26 2.47 23.34
C ILE A 221 5.53 3.11 24.51
N ARG A 222 5.83 2.67 25.71
CA ARG A 222 5.18 3.13 26.93
C ARG A 222 6.15 3.88 27.85
N LYS A 223 5.65 4.95 28.46
CA LYS A 223 6.44 5.74 29.41
C LYS A 223 6.95 4.86 30.56
N GLY A 224 8.26 4.88 30.79
CA GLY A 224 8.92 4.10 31.85
C GLY A 224 8.93 2.58 31.63
N GLY A 225 8.62 2.06 30.44
CA GLY A 225 8.62 0.62 30.14
C GLY A 225 7.51 -0.19 30.84
N GLN A 226 6.58 0.46 31.53
CA GLN A 226 5.53 -0.19 32.30
C GLN A 226 4.39 -0.65 31.39
N GLN A 227 3.90 -1.90 31.56
CA GLN A 227 2.79 -2.47 30.76
C GLN A 227 1.52 -1.61 30.74
N ARG A 228 1.23 -0.86 31.78
CA ARG A 228 0.07 0.04 31.91
C ARG A 228 0.41 1.52 31.76
N GLY A 229 1.67 1.85 31.36
CA GLY A 229 2.12 3.23 31.14
C GLY A 229 1.43 3.89 29.94
N LEU A 230 1.42 5.23 29.94
CA LEU A 230 0.98 6.04 28.81
C LEU A 230 1.78 5.66 27.54
N VAL A 231 1.11 5.42 26.44
CA VAL A 231 1.76 5.19 25.14
C VAL A 231 2.25 6.53 24.62
N THR A 232 3.57 6.63 24.38
CA THR A 232 4.25 7.84 23.89
C THR A 232 4.63 7.74 22.42
N GLY A 233 4.62 6.54 21.84
CA GLY A 233 4.98 6.31 20.45
C GLY A 233 4.77 4.87 20.03
N PHE A 234 5.27 4.56 18.84
CA PHE A 234 5.25 3.22 18.26
C PHE A 234 6.64 2.87 17.73
N ARG A 235 7.12 1.67 18.06
CA ARG A 235 8.29 1.05 17.44
C ARG A 235 7.78 0.24 16.25
N VAL A 236 8.29 0.53 15.07
CA VAL A 236 7.98 -0.17 13.83
C VAL A 236 9.22 -0.92 13.39
N ALA A 237 9.15 -2.24 13.37
CA ALA A 237 10.21 -3.12 12.88
C ALA A 237 9.78 -3.76 11.57
N TRP A 238 10.74 -4.02 10.66
CA TRP A 238 10.48 -4.65 9.36
C TRP A 238 11.59 -5.61 8.98
N TRP A 239 11.24 -6.60 8.15
CA TRP A 239 12.17 -7.61 7.64
C TRP A 239 11.74 -8.10 6.26
N ARG A 240 12.68 -8.64 5.50
CA ARG A 240 12.36 -9.36 4.28
C ARG A 240 11.78 -10.72 4.61
N LYS A 241 10.72 -11.10 3.92
CA LYS A 241 10.12 -12.42 4.05
C LYS A 241 11.03 -13.50 3.47
N ASP A 242 10.95 -14.69 4.04
CA ASP A 242 11.49 -15.90 3.46
C ASP A 242 10.66 -16.40 2.26
N ILE A 243 11.11 -17.46 1.61
CA ILE A 243 10.44 -17.99 0.41
C ILE A 243 9.01 -18.46 0.68
N PRO A 244 8.70 -19.23 1.74
CA PRO A 244 7.35 -19.65 2.07
C PRO A 244 6.40 -18.46 2.27
N ASP A 245 6.82 -17.46 3.03
CA ASP A 245 6.01 -16.26 3.31
C ASP A 245 5.80 -15.40 2.06
N LEU A 246 6.80 -15.31 1.17
CA LEU A 246 6.66 -14.66 -0.12
C LEU A 246 5.64 -15.36 -1.01
N GLN A 247 5.70 -16.68 -1.09
CA GLN A 247 4.74 -17.47 -1.87
C GLN A 247 3.30 -17.30 -1.33
N ALA A 248 3.14 -17.34 -0.01
CA ALA A 248 1.85 -17.10 0.64
C ALA A 248 1.29 -15.71 0.30
N ALA A 249 2.13 -14.67 0.33
CA ALA A 249 1.74 -13.30 -0.04
C ALA A 249 1.35 -13.20 -1.52
N HIS A 250 2.13 -13.79 -2.43
CA HIS A 250 1.82 -13.82 -3.86
C HIS A 250 0.53 -14.58 -4.17
N HIS A 251 0.29 -15.68 -3.47
CA HIS A 251 -0.97 -16.43 -3.58
C HIS A 251 -2.16 -15.57 -3.12
N GLU A 252 -2.05 -14.89 -1.95
CA GLU A 252 -3.13 -14.04 -1.45
C GLU A 252 -3.38 -12.80 -2.34
N LEU A 253 -2.37 -12.29 -3.04
CA LEU A 253 -2.55 -11.20 -4.02
C LEU A 253 -3.49 -11.58 -5.16
N LYS A 254 -3.44 -12.84 -5.61
CA LYS A 254 -4.29 -13.37 -6.70
C LYS A 254 -5.72 -13.66 -6.24
N ARG A 255 -5.98 -13.83 -4.94
CA ARG A 255 -7.30 -14.14 -4.38
C ARG A 255 -8.24 -12.92 -4.38
N VAL A 256 -9.53 -13.20 -4.37
CA VAL A 256 -10.57 -12.16 -4.24
C VAL A 256 -10.42 -11.39 -2.92
N LYS A 257 -10.70 -10.09 -2.94
CA LYS A 257 -10.57 -9.22 -1.76
C LYS A 257 -11.60 -9.52 -0.66
N THR A 258 -12.78 -10.02 -1.06
CA THR A 258 -13.84 -10.38 -0.12
C THR A 258 -13.33 -11.41 0.89
N GLY A 259 -13.54 -11.16 2.16
CA GLY A 259 -13.10 -12.04 3.25
C GLY A 259 -11.59 -12.02 3.55
N ARG A 260 -10.78 -11.22 2.84
CA ARG A 260 -9.31 -11.19 3.00
C ARG A 260 -8.85 -11.02 4.43
N LEU A 261 -9.36 -10.03 5.16
CA LEU A 261 -8.97 -9.81 6.56
C LEU A 261 -9.31 -11.01 7.47
N ALA A 262 -10.40 -11.70 7.18
CA ALA A 262 -10.77 -12.91 7.93
C ALA A 262 -9.79 -14.05 7.62
N ARG A 263 -9.43 -14.26 6.35
CA ARG A 263 -8.42 -15.24 5.96
C ARG A 263 -7.08 -14.96 6.62
N LEU A 264 -6.58 -13.72 6.50
CA LEU A 264 -5.30 -13.32 7.10
C LEU A 264 -5.29 -13.48 8.62
N ARG A 265 -6.43 -13.44 9.29
CA ARG A 265 -6.56 -13.76 10.72
C ARG A 265 -6.65 -15.24 11.02
N GLY A 266 -6.60 -16.11 10.03
CA GLY A 266 -6.77 -17.55 10.20
C GLY A 266 -8.19 -17.98 10.63
N LYS A 267 -9.20 -17.14 10.39
CA LYS A 267 -10.57 -17.40 10.84
C LYS A 267 -11.43 -18.16 9.82
N VAL A 268 -11.08 -18.10 8.54
CA VAL A 268 -11.90 -18.68 7.47
C VAL A 268 -11.14 -19.75 6.69
N ASP A 269 -9.87 -19.54 6.41
CA ASP A 269 -9.02 -20.49 5.70
C ASP A 269 -7.96 -21.06 6.64
N SER A 270 -8.37 -21.48 7.83
CA SER A 270 -7.53 -22.40 8.54
C SER A 270 -7.54 -23.75 7.80
N VAL A 271 -6.81 -23.82 6.68
CA VAL A 271 -6.05 -25.02 6.38
C VAL A 271 -4.96 -25.05 7.44
N GLY A 272 -5.41 -25.07 8.69
CA GLY A 272 -4.59 -25.36 9.84
C GLY A 272 -4.06 -26.77 9.71
N PRO A 273 -3.10 -27.16 10.51
CA PRO A 273 -2.66 -28.55 10.58
C PRO A 273 -3.91 -29.40 10.77
N PHE A 274 -4.01 -30.42 9.93
CA PHE A 274 -5.04 -31.44 9.89
C PHE A 274 -5.67 -31.65 11.27
N ASP A 275 -6.91 -31.20 11.45
CA ASP A 275 -7.70 -31.54 12.63
C ASP A 275 -8.35 -32.92 12.37
N GLN A 276 -7.81 -33.95 13.01
CA GLN A 276 -8.32 -35.32 12.88
C GLN A 276 -9.80 -35.48 13.26
N ASN A 277 -10.35 -34.53 13.97
CA ASN A 277 -11.73 -34.55 14.45
C ASN A 277 -12.71 -33.78 13.54
N ASP A 278 -12.22 -33.05 12.51
CA ASP A 278 -13.05 -32.34 11.55
C ASP A 278 -13.11 -33.08 10.21
N PRO A 279 -14.28 -33.65 9.82
CA PRO A 279 -14.43 -34.35 8.55
C PRO A 279 -14.13 -33.49 7.32
N SER A 280 -14.37 -32.16 7.40
CA SER A 280 -14.06 -31.23 6.31
C SER A 280 -12.56 -31.04 6.14
N SER A 281 -11.80 -31.14 7.21
CA SER A 281 -10.33 -31.04 7.22
C SER A 281 -9.68 -32.22 6.49
N ALA A 282 -10.21 -33.43 6.68
CA ALA A 282 -9.73 -34.63 5.99
C ALA A 282 -9.97 -34.56 4.48
N LYS A 283 -11.16 -34.06 4.06
CA LYS A 283 -11.51 -33.90 2.66
C LYS A 283 -10.65 -32.82 1.98
N ASN A 284 -10.43 -31.69 2.66
CA ASN A 284 -9.53 -30.63 2.17
C ASN A 284 -8.08 -31.11 2.03
N ALA A 285 -7.57 -31.88 3.00
CA ALA A 285 -6.23 -32.47 2.91
C ALA A 285 -6.10 -33.41 1.73
N GLN A 286 -7.13 -34.20 1.41
CA GLN A 286 -7.16 -35.11 0.26
C GLN A 286 -7.19 -34.34 -1.07
N ILE A 287 -7.97 -33.25 -1.15
CA ILE A 287 -8.02 -32.36 -2.33
C ILE A 287 -6.63 -31.76 -2.58
N MET A 288 -5.99 -31.23 -1.55
CA MET A 288 -4.68 -30.62 -1.66
C MET A 288 -3.58 -31.66 -2.01
N ALA A 289 -3.63 -32.86 -1.46
CA ALA A 289 -2.72 -33.93 -1.84
C ALA A 289 -2.89 -34.37 -3.30
N THR A 290 -4.13 -34.38 -3.79
CA THR A 290 -4.41 -34.68 -5.22
C THR A 290 -3.90 -33.56 -6.12
N ALA A 291 -4.12 -32.28 -5.76
CA ALA A 291 -3.61 -31.13 -6.49
C ALA A 291 -2.07 -31.15 -6.58
N GLU A 292 -1.40 -31.52 -5.49
CA GLU A 292 0.06 -31.64 -5.47
C GLU A 292 0.54 -32.80 -6.36
N ALA A 293 -0.15 -33.95 -6.34
CA ALA A 293 0.14 -35.06 -7.23
C ALA A 293 -0.05 -34.67 -8.71
N MET A 294 -1.05 -33.85 -9.04
CA MET A 294 -1.27 -33.30 -10.39
C MET A 294 -0.10 -32.39 -10.80
N ARG A 295 0.41 -31.53 -9.92
CA ARG A 295 1.62 -30.71 -10.17
C ARG A 295 2.83 -31.55 -10.47
N LEU A 296 3.09 -32.56 -9.64
CA LEU A 296 4.20 -33.48 -9.83
C LEU A 296 4.05 -34.33 -11.11
N GLY A 297 2.81 -34.58 -11.55
CA GLY A 297 2.48 -35.25 -12.81
C GLY A 297 2.56 -34.35 -14.05
N GLY A 298 2.89 -33.05 -13.87
CA GLY A 298 3.05 -32.09 -14.97
C GLY A 298 1.73 -31.50 -15.51
N ALA A 299 0.65 -31.53 -14.74
CA ALA A 299 -0.60 -30.87 -15.10
C ALA A 299 -0.44 -29.34 -15.14
N PHE A 300 -1.18 -28.66 -16.03
CA PHE A 300 -1.18 -27.21 -16.07
C PHE A 300 -1.84 -26.61 -14.82
N GLU A 301 -1.32 -25.49 -14.34
CA GLU A 301 -1.81 -24.84 -13.11
C GLU A 301 -3.29 -24.46 -13.22
N ALA A 302 -3.77 -24.11 -14.41
CA ALA A 302 -5.19 -23.81 -14.67
C ALA A 302 -6.09 -25.04 -14.41
N ASP A 303 -5.67 -26.24 -14.79
CA ASP A 303 -6.42 -27.48 -14.58
C ASP A 303 -6.46 -27.85 -13.10
N ILE A 304 -5.40 -27.53 -12.37
CA ILE A 304 -5.31 -27.75 -10.93
C ILE A 304 -6.23 -26.77 -10.18
N GLU A 305 -6.22 -25.50 -10.57
CA GLU A 305 -7.12 -24.47 -10.02
C GLU A 305 -8.60 -24.86 -10.26
N GLU A 306 -8.95 -25.30 -11.46
CA GLU A 306 -10.31 -25.77 -11.79
C GLU A 306 -10.71 -27.00 -10.95
N PHE A 307 -9.79 -27.93 -10.76
CA PHE A 307 -10.02 -29.10 -9.90
C PHE A 307 -10.30 -28.68 -8.45
N ILE A 308 -9.47 -27.81 -7.86
CA ILE A 308 -9.65 -27.32 -6.48
C ILE A 308 -10.99 -26.60 -6.33
N GLU A 309 -11.33 -25.69 -7.26
CA GLU A 309 -12.59 -24.95 -7.22
C GLU A 309 -13.80 -25.87 -7.40
N GLY A 310 -13.74 -26.84 -8.29
CA GLY A 310 -14.79 -27.83 -8.50
C GLY A 310 -15.08 -28.66 -7.25
N GLN A 311 -14.05 -29.07 -6.54
CA GLN A 311 -14.18 -29.84 -5.28
C GLN A 311 -14.67 -28.95 -4.12
N ALA A 312 -14.24 -27.68 -4.05
CA ALA A 312 -14.67 -26.76 -3.00
C ALA A 312 -16.18 -26.40 -3.11
N ARG A 313 -16.78 -26.48 -4.27
CA ARG A 313 -18.23 -26.27 -4.47
C ARG A 313 -19.08 -27.45 -4.03
N SER A 314 -18.48 -28.61 -3.77
CA SER A 314 -19.15 -29.86 -3.38
C SER A 314 -19.01 -30.17 -1.88
N ILE A 315 -18.42 -29.25 -1.11
CA ILE A 315 -18.31 -29.27 0.36
C ILE A 315 -19.35 -28.33 0.97
#